data_9044c7a4f85f329defe60af91fb8ac90
#
_entry.id   9044c7a4f85f329defe60af91fb8ac90
#
_cell.length_a   1.000
_cell.length_b   1.000
_cell.length_c   1.000
_cell.angle_alpha   90.00
_cell.angle_beta   90.00
_cell.angle_gamma   90.00
#
_symmetry.space_group_name_H-M   'P 1'
#
loop_
_entity.id
_entity.type
_entity.pdbx_description
1 polymer ?
#
loop_
_entity_poly.entity_id
_entity_poly.type
_entity_poly.pdbx_seq_one_letter_code
_entity_poly.pdbx_strand_id
1 'polypeptide(L)'
;MSIKRLLGSTIAATIVLACQNSFADTRTIIQNKGSDTLLTVAQAWAEAYPAVNPNVSVAISGGGSGTGIAAMINGTVDIANASRSMKDKEIEKAKSMGHNPVEHIVGYDALAVFVHKENPVTSLSLDQLAQIFGRQGKITKWSDLGVKVPNCSSDEIVVVSRQNNSGTYAYFKEAVLQEAAKKDLLPKGSFRQGTLDMHGSKDVVDLIEKTPCAIGYSGLAYATDHVGLICVATENGGDCVSPSVATASDRSYPIARPLFMYTSGTPQGEIKGYMDWILSDAGQCILLGKGYAPVRAVNCN
;
A
#
# COMPACT_ATOMS: atom_id res chain seq x y z
N MET A 1 -26.06 -84.53 -47.52
CA MET A 1 -25.19 -83.35 -47.40
C MET A 1 -26.05 -82.19 -46.89
N SER A 2 -25.87 -81.81 -45.61
CA SER A 2 -26.77 -80.89 -44.93
C SER A 2 -25.96 -79.68 -44.49
N ILE A 3 -26.24 -78.53 -45.02
CA ILE A 3 -25.54 -77.29 -44.67
C ILE A 3 -26.40 -76.60 -43.60
N LYS A 4 -25.83 -76.51 -42.37
CA LYS A 4 -26.41 -75.74 -41.29
C LYS A 4 -25.97 -74.25 -41.42
N ARG A 5 -26.96 -73.37 -41.52
CA ARG A 5 -26.80 -71.94 -41.42
C ARG A 5 -26.74 -71.52 -39.95
N LEU A 6 -25.64 -70.89 -39.53
CA LEU A 6 -25.54 -70.19 -38.27
C LEU A 6 -26.05 -68.77 -38.43
N LEU A 7 -27.09 -68.41 -37.70
CA LEU A 7 -27.49 -67.00 -37.50
C LEU A 7 -26.62 -66.41 -36.43
N GLY A 8 -25.83 -65.38 -36.81
CA GLY A 8 -25.12 -64.54 -35.86
C GLY A 8 -26.01 -63.34 -35.48
N SER A 9 -26.32 -63.26 -34.16
CA SER A 9 -27.00 -62.08 -33.57
C SER A 9 -26.00 -61.01 -33.28
N THR A 10 -26.07 -59.91 -33.96
CA THR A 10 -25.26 -58.71 -33.71
C THR A 10 -25.98 -57.86 -32.66
N ILE A 11 -25.45 -57.81 -31.45
CA ILE A 11 -25.90 -56.92 -30.37
C ILE A 11 -25.27 -55.55 -30.64
N ALA A 12 -26.06 -54.57 -31.05
CA ALA A 12 -25.67 -53.18 -31.17
C ALA A 12 -25.65 -52.54 -29.77
N ALA A 13 -24.48 -52.34 -29.20
CA ALA A 13 -24.31 -51.59 -27.96
C ALA A 13 -24.40 -50.09 -28.26
N THR A 14 -25.49 -49.46 -27.88
CA THR A 14 -25.70 -48.00 -27.97
C THR A 14 -24.96 -47.35 -26.82
N ILE A 15 -23.80 -46.76 -27.10
CA ILE A 15 -23.05 -45.93 -26.13
C ILE A 15 -23.76 -44.58 -26.06
N VAL A 16 -24.50 -44.35 -24.98
CA VAL A 16 -25.04 -43.02 -24.63
C VAL A 16 -23.89 -42.20 -24.08
N LEU A 17 -23.32 -41.31 -24.90
CA LEU A 17 -22.36 -40.31 -24.49
C LEU A 17 -23.11 -39.26 -23.66
N ALA A 18 -23.11 -39.36 -22.34
CA ALA A 18 -23.57 -38.30 -21.46
C ALA A 18 -22.57 -37.13 -21.58
N CYS A 19 -22.93 -36.11 -22.39
CA CYS A 19 -22.27 -34.80 -22.32
C CYS A 19 -22.51 -34.23 -20.92
N GLN A 20 -21.55 -34.41 -20.04
CA GLN A 20 -21.46 -33.60 -18.81
C GLN A 20 -21.15 -32.18 -19.26
N ASN A 21 -22.19 -31.33 -19.31
CA ASN A 21 -22.00 -29.89 -19.35
C ASN A 21 -21.27 -29.48 -18.06
N SER A 22 -19.95 -29.45 -18.07
CA SER A 22 -19.17 -28.74 -17.11
C SER A 22 -19.52 -27.26 -17.31
N PHE A 23 -20.47 -26.74 -16.52
CA PHE A 23 -20.59 -25.31 -16.33
C PHE A 23 -19.23 -24.88 -15.72
N ALA A 24 -18.37 -24.33 -16.56
CA ALA A 24 -17.25 -23.60 -16.08
C ALA A 24 -17.83 -22.50 -15.18
N ASP A 25 -17.57 -22.60 -13.88
CA ASP A 25 -17.93 -21.59 -12.89
C ASP A 25 -17.19 -20.31 -13.31
N THR A 26 -17.88 -19.45 -14.07
CA THR A 26 -17.31 -18.20 -14.61
C THR A 26 -17.31 -17.16 -13.52
N ARG A 27 -16.34 -17.30 -12.57
CA ARG A 27 -16.14 -16.29 -11.54
C ARG A 27 -15.76 -14.96 -12.19
N THR A 28 -16.42 -13.90 -11.75
CA THR A 28 -16.01 -12.54 -12.10
C THR A 28 -14.68 -12.25 -11.41
N ILE A 29 -13.69 -11.79 -12.17
CA ILE A 29 -12.38 -11.41 -11.64
C ILE A 29 -12.31 -9.89 -11.57
N ILE A 30 -12.18 -9.32 -10.35
CA ILE A 30 -11.89 -7.90 -10.13
C ILE A 30 -10.38 -7.73 -10.14
N GLN A 31 -9.86 -6.90 -11.06
CA GLN A 31 -8.45 -6.55 -11.16
C GLN A 31 -8.16 -5.36 -10.25
N ASN A 32 -7.32 -5.55 -9.23
CA ASN A 32 -6.94 -4.51 -8.28
C ASN A 32 -5.41 -4.37 -8.24
N LYS A 33 -4.90 -3.16 -8.50
CA LYS A 33 -3.46 -2.91 -8.61
C LYS A 33 -3.06 -1.59 -7.97
N GLY A 34 -1.85 -1.55 -7.39
CA GLY A 34 -1.27 -0.26 -7.03
C GLY A 34 -0.41 -0.24 -5.78
N SER A 35 -0.83 0.53 -4.79
CA SER A 35 -0.06 0.86 -3.60
C SER A 35 0.44 -0.37 -2.84
N ASP A 36 1.76 -0.46 -2.64
CA ASP A 36 2.36 -1.49 -1.80
C ASP A 36 2.03 -1.26 -0.32
N THR A 37 1.70 -0.05 0.10
CA THR A 37 1.18 0.24 1.44
C THR A 37 -0.10 -0.56 1.71
N LEU A 38 -1.02 -0.59 0.73
CA LEU A 38 -2.29 -1.31 0.84
C LEU A 38 -2.18 -2.81 0.52
N LEU A 39 -1.02 -3.31 0.07
CA LEU A 39 -0.92 -4.65 -0.51
C LEU A 39 -1.39 -5.74 0.45
N THR A 40 -0.92 -5.72 1.70
CA THR A 40 -1.26 -6.75 2.70
C THR A 40 -2.73 -6.75 3.09
N VAL A 41 -3.34 -5.58 3.24
CA VAL A 41 -4.77 -5.50 3.56
C VAL A 41 -5.64 -5.83 2.35
N ALA A 42 -5.24 -5.40 1.14
CA ALA A 42 -5.95 -5.74 -0.08
C ALA A 42 -5.95 -7.26 -0.34
N GLN A 43 -4.83 -7.94 -0.07
CA GLN A 43 -4.75 -9.41 -0.10
C GLN A 43 -5.69 -10.04 0.93
N ALA A 44 -5.70 -9.55 2.17
CA ALA A 44 -6.59 -10.07 3.21
C ALA A 44 -8.08 -9.87 2.86
N TRP A 45 -8.45 -8.74 2.26
CA TRP A 45 -9.79 -8.53 1.74
C TRP A 45 -10.13 -9.49 0.60
N ALA A 46 -9.20 -9.69 -0.35
CA ALA A 46 -9.39 -10.62 -1.47
C ALA A 46 -9.53 -12.08 -1.00
N GLU A 47 -8.81 -12.48 0.04
CA GLU A 47 -8.90 -13.81 0.66
C GLU A 47 -10.21 -14.02 1.41
N ALA A 48 -10.74 -12.98 2.06
CA ALA A 48 -11.97 -13.07 2.87
C ALA A 48 -13.25 -12.92 2.05
N TYR A 49 -13.25 -12.16 0.94
CA TYR A 49 -14.45 -11.82 0.18
C TYR A 49 -15.17 -13.02 -0.45
N PRO A 50 -14.53 -14.10 -0.90
CA PRO A 50 -15.24 -15.29 -1.43
C PRO A 50 -16.21 -15.95 -0.43
N ALA A 51 -16.04 -15.75 0.89
CA ALA A 51 -17.01 -16.18 1.89
C ALA A 51 -18.32 -15.37 1.83
N VAL A 52 -18.28 -14.16 1.27
CA VAL A 52 -19.44 -13.26 1.09
C VAL A 52 -20.05 -13.44 -0.31
N ASN A 53 -19.21 -13.50 -1.34
CA ASN A 53 -19.61 -13.73 -2.71
C ASN A 53 -18.67 -14.74 -3.40
N PRO A 54 -19.04 -16.04 -3.43
CA PRO A 54 -18.21 -17.09 -4.01
C PRO A 54 -18.02 -16.96 -5.53
N ASN A 55 -18.85 -16.17 -6.21
CA ASN A 55 -18.78 -15.96 -7.66
C ASN A 55 -17.80 -14.85 -8.05
N VAL A 56 -17.12 -14.22 -7.06
CA VAL A 56 -16.15 -13.16 -7.31
C VAL A 56 -14.78 -13.58 -6.78
N SER A 57 -13.76 -13.34 -7.58
CA SER A 57 -12.36 -13.41 -7.20
C SER A 57 -11.71 -12.04 -7.39
N VAL A 58 -10.81 -11.66 -6.49
CA VAL A 58 -10.09 -10.38 -6.61
C VAL A 58 -8.61 -10.66 -6.83
N ALA A 59 -8.09 -10.25 -7.98
CA ALA A 59 -6.68 -10.38 -8.31
C ALA A 59 -5.91 -9.14 -7.83
N ILE A 60 -5.03 -9.32 -6.84
CA ILE A 60 -4.28 -8.22 -6.23
C ILE A 60 -2.85 -8.18 -6.77
N SER A 61 -2.39 -6.98 -7.16
CA SER A 61 -1.00 -6.73 -7.50
C SER A 61 -0.50 -5.39 -6.98
N GLY A 62 0.73 -5.35 -6.51
CA GLY A 62 1.42 -4.15 -6.04
C GLY A 62 2.06 -3.34 -7.20
N GLY A 63 3.18 -2.69 -6.88
CA GLY A 63 4.00 -1.93 -7.82
C GLY A 63 3.88 -0.42 -7.68
N GLY A 64 3.28 0.04 -6.58
CA GLY A 64 3.15 1.45 -6.22
C GLY A 64 1.90 2.14 -6.76
N SER A 65 1.46 3.20 -6.06
CA SER A 65 0.25 3.97 -6.39
C SER A 65 0.26 4.51 -7.82
N GLY A 66 1.41 5.00 -8.30
CA GLY A 66 1.54 5.51 -9.66
C GLY A 66 1.28 4.45 -10.73
N THR A 67 1.70 3.21 -10.48
CA THR A 67 1.46 2.08 -11.40
C THR A 67 -0.02 1.70 -11.43
N GLY A 68 -0.70 1.64 -10.28
CA GLY A 68 -2.14 1.37 -10.20
C GLY A 68 -2.96 2.46 -10.89
N ILE A 69 -2.67 3.73 -10.60
CA ILE A 69 -3.32 4.88 -11.25
C ILE A 69 -3.12 4.84 -12.76
N ALA A 70 -1.90 4.56 -13.25
CA ALA A 70 -1.64 4.41 -14.68
C ALA A 70 -2.42 3.24 -15.30
N ALA A 71 -2.54 2.13 -14.59
CA ALA A 71 -3.33 0.97 -15.06
C ALA A 71 -4.82 1.32 -15.17
N MET A 72 -5.39 2.06 -14.21
CA MET A 72 -6.77 2.53 -14.27
C MET A 72 -6.98 3.52 -15.42
N ILE A 73 -6.06 4.47 -15.61
CA ILE A 73 -6.08 5.43 -16.75
C ILE A 73 -6.10 4.69 -18.08
N ASN A 74 -5.40 3.56 -18.18
CA ASN A 74 -5.36 2.74 -19.39
C ASN A 74 -6.50 1.70 -19.48
N GLY A 75 -7.41 1.66 -18.51
CA GLY A 75 -8.54 0.73 -18.48
C GLY A 75 -8.14 -0.74 -18.30
N THR A 76 -6.98 -1.01 -17.70
CA THR A 76 -6.47 -2.40 -17.52
C THR A 76 -6.71 -2.97 -16.13
N VAL A 77 -7.31 -2.18 -15.23
CA VAL A 77 -7.74 -2.62 -13.89
C VAL A 77 -9.08 -1.99 -13.53
N ASP A 78 -9.82 -2.65 -12.66
CA ASP A 78 -11.12 -2.17 -12.15
C ASP A 78 -10.93 -1.22 -10.97
N ILE A 79 -9.92 -1.48 -10.13
CA ILE A 79 -9.62 -0.72 -8.92
C ILE A 79 -8.14 -0.39 -8.87
N ALA A 80 -7.81 0.88 -8.65
CA ALA A 80 -6.45 1.33 -8.37
C ALA A 80 -6.26 1.65 -6.89
N ASN A 81 -5.37 0.93 -6.20
CA ASN A 81 -4.99 1.23 -4.83
C ASN A 81 -3.97 2.37 -4.79
N ALA A 82 -4.19 3.35 -3.92
CA ALA A 82 -3.28 4.47 -3.77
C ALA A 82 -3.11 4.91 -2.30
N SER A 83 -1.90 5.31 -1.94
CA SER A 83 -1.54 5.92 -0.66
C SER A 83 -1.12 7.39 -0.80
N ARG A 84 -1.66 8.02 -1.82
CA ARG A 84 -1.69 9.45 -2.12
C ARG A 84 -2.88 9.76 -3.01
N SER A 85 -3.34 11.00 -3.02
CA SER A 85 -4.35 11.43 -3.99
C SER A 85 -3.82 11.37 -5.44
N MET A 86 -4.74 11.18 -6.38
CA MET A 86 -4.43 11.40 -7.80
C MET A 86 -4.07 12.86 -8.03
N LYS A 87 -3.09 13.09 -8.90
CA LYS A 87 -2.70 14.43 -9.32
C LYS A 87 -3.67 14.95 -10.39
N ASP A 88 -3.87 16.27 -10.46
CA ASP A 88 -4.78 16.88 -11.46
C ASP A 88 -4.51 16.38 -12.88
N LYS A 89 -3.24 16.34 -13.29
CA LYS A 89 -2.84 15.82 -14.60
C LYS A 89 -3.14 14.34 -14.82
N GLU A 90 -3.19 13.53 -13.75
CA GLU A 90 -3.58 12.11 -13.83
C GLU A 90 -5.10 12.01 -14.01
N ILE A 91 -5.87 12.87 -13.30
CA ILE A 91 -7.33 12.96 -13.44
C ILE A 91 -7.71 13.45 -14.84
N GLU A 92 -7.06 14.52 -15.34
CA GLU A 92 -7.27 15.04 -16.69
C GLU A 92 -6.94 13.99 -17.76
N LYS A 93 -5.83 13.27 -17.59
CA LYS A 93 -5.44 12.18 -18.48
C LYS A 93 -6.47 11.05 -18.49
N ALA A 94 -6.96 10.62 -17.33
CA ALA A 94 -8.00 9.60 -17.21
C ALA A 94 -9.26 10.04 -17.97
N LYS A 95 -9.74 11.26 -17.73
CA LYS A 95 -10.92 11.83 -18.41
C LYS A 95 -10.74 11.90 -19.92
N SER A 96 -9.54 12.27 -20.40
CA SER A 96 -9.24 12.30 -21.84
C SER A 96 -9.26 10.92 -22.50
N MET A 97 -9.12 9.86 -21.72
CA MET A 97 -9.21 8.47 -22.17
C MET A 97 -10.57 7.83 -21.91
N GLY A 98 -11.59 8.62 -21.52
CA GLY A 98 -12.94 8.15 -21.28
C GLY A 98 -13.17 7.54 -19.88
N HIS A 99 -12.20 7.65 -18.97
CA HIS A 99 -12.32 7.21 -17.59
C HIS A 99 -12.63 8.39 -16.67
N ASN A 100 -13.57 8.21 -15.75
CA ASN A 100 -13.92 9.25 -14.76
C ASN A 100 -13.53 8.75 -13.35
N PRO A 101 -12.33 9.08 -12.84
CA PRO A 101 -11.86 8.59 -11.54
C PRO A 101 -12.80 8.99 -10.41
N VAL A 102 -13.24 8.01 -9.63
CA VAL A 102 -13.96 8.21 -8.37
C VAL A 102 -13.08 7.77 -7.22
N GLU A 103 -12.86 8.68 -6.28
CA GLU A 103 -12.05 8.46 -5.09
C GLU A 103 -12.88 7.86 -3.97
N HIS A 104 -12.37 6.78 -3.37
CA HIS A 104 -12.92 6.14 -2.18
C HIS A 104 -11.85 6.08 -1.09
N ILE A 105 -12.07 6.77 0.04
CA ILE A 105 -11.21 6.60 1.21
C ILE A 105 -11.58 5.28 1.88
N VAL A 106 -10.59 4.39 2.02
CA VAL A 106 -10.80 3.04 2.59
C VAL A 106 -10.17 2.85 3.97
N GLY A 107 -9.38 3.81 4.43
CA GLY A 107 -8.74 3.81 5.75
C GLY A 107 -7.71 4.92 5.87
N TYR A 108 -7.00 4.92 7.01
CA TYR A 108 -5.90 5.87 7.27
C TYR A 108 -4.64 5.11 7.71
N ASP A 109 -3.49 5.68 7.39
CA ASP A 109 -2.16 5.15 7.68
C ASP A 109 -1.32 6.22 8.39
N ALA A 110 -0.58 5.82 9.43
CA ALA A 110 0.54 6.60 9.92
C ALA A 110 1.76 6.25 9.05
N LEU A 111 2.28 7.23 8.30
CA LEU A 111 3.53 7.04 7.59
C LEU A 111 4.66 7.11 8.61
N ALA A 112 5.05 5.96 9.16
CA ALA A 112 6.01 5.87 10.24
C ALA A 112 7.46 6.05 9.74
N VAL A 113 8.29 6.65 10.58
CA VAL A 113 9.74 6.75 10.39
C VAL A 113 10.40 5.67 11.22
N PHE A 114 11.29 4.91 10.59
CA PHE A 114 11.97 3.76 11.16
C PHE A 114 13.47 3.99 11.24
N VAL A 115 14.06 3.47 12.31
CA VAL A 115 15.51 3.33 12.49
C VAL A 115 15.84 1.92 12.92
N HIS A 116 17.11 1.54 12.87
CA HIS A 116 17.57 0.28 13.46
C HIS A 116 17.20 0.21 14.95
N LYS A 117 16.86 -0.97 15.46
CA LYS A 117 16.38 -1.17 16.85
C LYS A 117 17.34 -0.63 17.91
N GLU A 118 18.65 -0.71 17.67
CA GLU A 118 19.67 -0.22 18.59
C GLU A 118 19.96 1.28 18.45
N ASN A 119 19.31 1.97 17.51
CA ASN A 119 19.48 3.41 17.35
C ASN A 119 18.83 4.15 18.52
N PRO A 120 19.57 5.00 19.26
CA PRO A 120 19.04 5.69 20.44
C PRO A 120 18.08 6.85 20.11
N VAL A 121 17.95 7.23 18.85
CA VAL A 121 17.01 8.31 18.44
C VAL A 121 15.57 7.81 18.55
N THR A 122 14.76 8.51 19.34
CA THR A 122 13.37 8.18 19.55
C THR A 122 12.41 9.26 19.05
N SER A 123 12.93 10.46 18.76
CA SER A 123 12.12 11.62 18.36
C SER A 123 12.85 12.45 17.31
N LEU A 124 12.14 12.89 16.27
CA LEU A 124 12.59 13.84 15.27
C LEU A 124 11.45 14.80 14.91
N SER A 125 11.77 16.05 14.59
CA SER A 125 10.81 16.98 14.00
C SER A 125 10.68 16.79 12.48
N LEU A 126 9.62 17.33 11.88
CA LEU A 126 9.48 17.41 10.41
C LEU A 126 10.64 18.17 9.79
N ASP A 127 11.15 19.21 10.48
CA ASP A 127 12.29 20.01 10.01
C ASP A 127 13.58 19.19 10.00
N GLN A 128 13.83 18.39 11.06
CA GLN A 128 14.98 17.46 11.10
C GLN A 128 14.86 16.36 10.05
N LEU A 129 13.67 15.78 9.86
CA LEU A 129 13.42 14.82 8.79
C LEU A 129 13.70 15.44 7.42
N ALA A 130 13.28 16.68 7.19
CA ALA A 130 13.57 17.39 5.95
C ALA A 130 15.09 17.59 5.75
N GLN A 131 15.84 17.91 6.82
CA GLN A 131 17.31 18.06 6.76
C GLN A 131 18.02 16.72 6.53
N ILE A 132 17.46 15.60 6.96
CA ILE A 132 18.01 14.25 6.72
C ILE A 132 17.73 13.78 5.30
N PHE A 133 16.46 13.86 4.85
CA PHE A 133 16.02 13.29 3.58
C PHE A 133 16.13 14.24 2.39
N GLY A 134 16.18 15.54 2.65
CA GLY A 134 16.09 16.57 1.63
C GLY A 134 17.42 16.81 0.88
N ARG A 135 17.28 17.23 -0.39
CA ARG A 135 18.42 17.67 -1.19
C ARG A 135 19.03 18.92 -0.57
N GLN A 136 20.35 18.88 -0.34
CA GLN A 136 21.12 19.91 0.37
C GLN A 136 20.71 20.07 1.86
N GLY A 137 20.04 19.09 2.43
CA GLY A 137 19.84 19.00 3.86
C GLY A 137 21.18 18.83 4.61
N LYS A 138 21.27 19.41 5.79
CA LYS A 138 22.54 19.57 6.53
C LYS A 138 22.81 18.41 7.50
N ILE A 139 21.80 17.63 7.86
CA ILE A 139 21.96 16.47 8.77
C ILE A 139 22.35 15.27 7.92
N THR A 140 23.62 14.88 8.00
CA THR A 140 24.19 13.78 7.22
C THR A 140 24.79 12.68 8.09
N LYS A 141 25.06 12.99 9.35
CA LYS A 141 25.62 12.09 10.35
C LYS A 141 24.73 12.02 11.57
N TRP A 142 24.79 10.90 12.28
CA TRP A 142 24.07 10.75 13.54
C TRP A 142 24.60 11.71 14.63
N SER A 143 25.91 12.03 14.59
CA SER A 143 26.51 13.06 15.46
C SER A 143 25.97 14.47 15.21
N ASP A 144 25.44 14.80 14.04
CA ASP A 144 24.74 16.08 13.78
C ASP A 144 23.47 16.22 14.64
N LEU A 145 22.93 15.10 15.12
CA LEU A 145 21.81 15.02 16.07
C LEU A 145 22.28 14.85 17.53
N GLY A 146 23.59 14.87 17.78
CA GLY A 146 24.16 14.67 19.10
C GLY A 146 24.13 13.22 19.61
N VAL A 147 23.95 12.24 18.73
CA VAL A 147 23.84 10.82 19.10
C VAL A 147 24.96 9.99 18.50
N LYS A 148 25.29 8.90 19.20
CA LYS A 148 26.17 7.85 18.70
C LYS A 148 25.38 6.56 18.56
N VAL A 149 25.28 6.06 17.34
CA VAL A 149 24.55 4.83 17.04
C VAL A 149 25.47 3.62 17.18
N PRO A 150 25.11 2.61 18.00
CA PRO A 150 25.87 1.37 18.10
C PRO A 150 26.01 0.70 16.72
N ASN A 151 27.15 0.06 16.49
CA ASN A 151 27.43 -0.68 15.25
C ASN A 151 27.35 0.15 13.94
N CYS A 152 27.26 1.49 14.03
CA CYS A 152 27.35 2.43 12.91
C CYS A 152 28.75 3.07 12.89
N SER A 153 29.73 2.37 12.31
CA SER A 153 31.15 2.78 12.34
C SER A 153 31.45 4.05 11.52
N SER A 154 30.69 4.29 10.45
CA SER A 154 30.86 5.46 9.60
C SER A 154 30.26 6.74 10.17
N ASP A 155 29.36 6.65 11.15
CA ASP A 155 28.50 7.72 11.66
C ASP A 155 27.57 8.35 10.59
N GLU A 156 27.75 8.01 9.31
CA GLU A 156 26.94 8.56 8.23
C GLU A 156 25.55 7.93 8.20
N ILE A 157 24.51 8.76 8.04
CA ILE A 157 23.13 8.32 7.95
C ILE A 157 22.88 7.66 6.59
N VAL A 158 22.51 6.38 6.60
CA VAL A 158 22.04 5.65 5.43
C VAL A 158 20.56 5.95 5.24
N VAL A 159 20.24 6.75 4.22
CA VAL A 159 18.85 7.17 3.96
C VAL A 159 18.15 6.17 3.06
N VAL A 160 17.12 5.52 3.59
CA VAL A 160 16.28 4.55 2.86
C VAL A 160 14.99 5.22 2.46
N SER A 161 14.69 5.21 1.16
CA SER A 161 13.52 5.84 0.55
C SER A 161 12.72 4.80 -0.26
N ARG A 162 11.80 5.27 -1.04
CA ARG A 162 10.97 4.48 -1.95
C ARG A 162 11.18 4.95 -3.39
N GLN A 163 10.92 4.06 -4.34
CA GLN A 163 10.91 4.41 -5.77
C GLN A 163 9.84 5.46 -6.08
N ASN A 164 10.04 6.23 -7.14
CA ASN A 164 9.21 7.40 -7.49
C ASN A 164 7.76 7.07 -7.91
N ASN A 165 7.46 5.82 -8.25
CA ASN A 165 6.10 5.30 -8.49
C ASN A 165 5.33 5.01 -7.20
N SER A 166 6.01 5.00 -6.04
CA SER A 166 5.41 4.80 -4.73
C SER A 166 4.56 6.02 -4.31
N GLY A 167 3.35 5.75 -3.82
CA GLY A 167 2.53 6.78 -3.17
C GLY A 167 3.15 7.28 -1.87
N THR A 168 3.86 6.40 -1.15
CA THR A 168 4.57 6.73 0.08
C THR A 168 5.72 7.70 -0.18
N TYR A 169 6.49 7.49 -1.27
CA TYR A 169 7.49 8.46 -1.73
C TYR A 169 6.87 9.83 -2.01
N ALA A 170 5.78 9.84 -2.78
CA ALA A 170 5.13 11.09 -3.18
C ALA A 170 4.57 11.85 -1.97
N TYR A 171 3.89 11.14 -1.06
CA TYR A 171 3.32 11.75 0.14
C TYR A 171 4.40 12.26 1.11
N PHE A 172 5.46 11.49 1.39
CA PHE A 172 6.57 11.96 2.23
C PHE A 172 7.25 13.19 1.63
N LYS A 173 7.45 13.19 0.30
CA LYS A 173 7.98 14.36 -0.41
C LYS A 173 7.11 15.60 -0.22
N GLU A 174 5.80 15.46 -0.32
CA GLU A 174 4.84 16.55 -0.15
C GLU A 174 4.81 17.04 1.30
N ALA A 175 4.53 16.14 2.25
CA ALA A 175 4.30 16.47 3.65
C ALA A 175 5.55 16.92 4.42
N VAL A 176 6.74 16.48 3.99
CA VAL A 176 8.00 16.79 4.69
C VAL A 176 8.89 17.72 3.87
N LEU A 177 9.26 17.33 2.64
CA LEU A 177 10.27 18.05 1.89
C LEU A 177 9.74 19.32 1.23
N GLN A 178 8.53 19.29 0.66
CA GLN A 178 7.93 20.47 0.03
C GLN A 178 7.47 21.48 1.08
N GLU A 179 6.93 21.02 2.21
CA GLU A 179 6.60 21.92 3.32
C GLU A 179 7.84 22.59 3.90
N ALA A 180 8.96 21.86 4.06
CA ALA A 180 10.23 22.45 4.48
C ALA A 180 10.79 23.46 3.46
N ALA A 181 10.59 23.22 2.16
CA ALA A 181 11.00 24.17 1.12
C ALA A 181 10.15 25.44 1.13
N LYS A 182 8.86 25.37 1.46
CA LYS A 182 7.98 26.56 1.66
C LYS A 182 8.42 27.41 2.87
N LYS A 183 9.09 26.80 3.85
CA LYS A 183 9.65 27.46 5.03
C LYS A 183 11.12 27.91 4.83
N ASP A 184 11.65 27.83 3.61
CA ASP A 184 13.06 28.12 3.29
C ASP A 184 14.09 27.26 4.01
N LEU A 185 13.69 26.14 4.58
CA LEU A 185 14.59 25.17 5.23
C LEU A 185 15.37 24.31 4.22
N LEU A 186 14.85 24.18 3.02
CA LEU A 186 15.45 23.47 1.89
C LEU A 186 15.33 24.32 0.63
N PRO A 187 16.33 24.35 -0.25
CA PRO A 187 16.23 25.11 -1.52
C PRO A 187 15.22 24.52 -2.50
N LYS A 188 14.92 23.25 -2.38
CA LYS A 188 13.90 22.53 -3.17
C LYS A 188 13.35 21.37 -2.37
N GLY A 189 12.04 21.14 -2.45
CA GLY A 189 11.35 20.01 -1.84
C GLY A 189 11.58 18.69 -2.60
N SER A 190 12.84 18.24 -2.68
CA SER A 190 13.23 16.99 -3.33
C SER A 190 14.19 16.19 -2.46
N PHE A 191 14.18 14.85 -2.62
CA PHE A 191 15.09 13.98 -1.90
C PHE A 191 16.55 14.25 -2.25
N ARG A 192 17.44 13.97 -1.29
CA ARG A 192 18.89 13.99 -1.51
C ARG A 192 19.30 12.89 -2.50
N GLN A 193 20.47 13.06 -3.09
CA GLN A 193 21.09 12.00 -3.90
C GLN A 193 21.69 10.93 -3.00
N GLY A 194 21.76 9.69 -3.49
CA GLY A 194 22.32 8.57 -2.75
C GLY A 194 21.36 7.89 -1.77
N THR A 195 20.03 8.19 -1.85
CA THR A 195 19.02 7.40 -1.15
C THR A 195 18.96 5.98 -1.69
N LEU A 196 18.72 5.01 -0.82
CA LEU A 196 18.45 3.63 -1.21
C LEU A 196 16.94 3.49 -1.47
N ASP A 197 16.56 3.50 -2.74
CA ASP A 197 15.16 3.56 -3.15
C ASP A 197 14.54 2.16 -3.28
N MET A 198 13.81 1.74 -2.25
CA MET A 198 13.19 0.41 -2.16
C MET A 198 11.91 0.33 -2.98
N HIS A 199 11.65 -0.85 -3.55
CA HIS A 199 10.44 -1.13 -4.32
C HIS A 199 9.21 -1.21 -3.41
N GLY A 200 9.21 -2.09 -2.42
CA GLY A 200 8.09 -2.36 -1.52
C GLY A 200 8.17 -1.67 -0.17
N SER A 201 7.07 -1.65 0.55
CA SER A 201 7.00 -1.14 1.92
C SER A 201 7.76 -2.02 2.88
N LYS A 202 7.67 -3.34 2.70
CA LYS A 202 8.40 -4.33 3.48
C LYS A 202 9.92 -4.22 3.29
N ASP A 203 10.38 -3.98 2.06
CA ASP A 203 11.81 -3.91 1.73
C ASP A 203 12.51 -2.79 2.50
N VAL A 204 11.81 -1.67 2.79
CA VAL A 204 12.33 -0.58 3.63
C VAL A 204 12.61 -1.07 5.03
N VAL A 205 11.66 -1.74 5.66
CA VAL A 205 11.78 -2.23 7.04
C VAL A 205 12.86 -3.32 7.14
N ASP A 206 12.87 -4.27 6.20
CA ASP A 206 13.88 -5.34 6.15
C ASP A 206 15.32 -4.81 5.99
N LEU A 207 15.49 -3.70 5.25
CA LEU A 207 16.81 -3.08 5.09
C LEU A 207 17.25 -2.34 6.36
N ILE A 208 16.32 -1.63 7.00
CA ILE A 208 16.59 -0.88 8.24
C ILE A 208 16.96 -1.84 9.37
N GLU A 209 16.26 -2.97 9.49
CA GLU A 209 16.56 -4.02 10.47
C GLU A 209 18.01 -4.52 10.39
N LYS A 210 18.59 -4.53 9.18
CA LYS A 210 19.95 -5.06 8.91
C LYS A 210 21.02 -3.99 8.84
N THR A 211 20.64 -2.70 8.95
CA THR A 211 21.56 -1.58 8.70
C THR A 211 21.55 -0.61 9.88
N PRO A 212 22.49 -0.72 10.84
CA PRO A 212 22.51 0.10 12.05
C PRO A 212 22.47 1.61 11.80
N CYS A 213 23.11 2.09 10.72
CA CYS A 213 23.13 3.51 10.36
C CYS A 213 21.88 3.99 9.61
N ALA A 214 20.88 3.11 9.36
CA ALA A 214 19.78 3.45 8.49
C ALA A 214 18.65 4.22 9.19
N ILE A 215 18.02 5.10 8.41
CA ILE A 215 16.73 5.70 8.66
C ILE A 215 15.88 5.62 7.39
N GLY A 216 14.60 5.35 7.54
CA GLY A 216 13.67 5.29 6.41
C GLY A 216 12.23 5.49 6.83
N TYR A 217 11.32 5.40 5.88
CA TYR A 217 9.89 5.58 6.13
C TYR A 217 9.05 4.56 5.37
N SER A 218 7.99 4.10 6.01
CA SER A 218 7.00 3.18 5.42
C SER A 218 5.68 3.29 6.18
N GLY A 219 4.62 2.59 5.74
CA GLY A 219 3.38 2.48 6.51
C GLY A 219 3.62 1.78 7.85
N LEU A 220 2.98 2.27 8.91
CA LEU A 220 3.08 1.69 10.27
C LEU A 220 2.75 0.19 10.30
N ALA A 221 1.82 -0.25 9.47
CA ALA A 221 1.41 -1.66 9.37
C ALA A 221 2.55 -2.63 9.00
N TYR A 222 3.69 -2.12 8.55
CA TYR A 222 4.89 -2.91 8.25
C TYR A 222 5.91 -2.95 9.39
N ALA A 223 5.62 -2.27 10.52
CA ALA A 223 6.49 -2.30 11.69
C ALA A 223 6.70 -3.74 12.20
N THR A 224 7.92 -4.02 12.63
CA THR A 224 8.30 -5.27 13.30
C THR A 224 8.97 -4.95 14.63
N ASP A 225 9.12 -5.96 15.50
CA ASP A 225 9.85 -5.82 16.77
C ASP A 225 11.37 -5.61 16.59
N HIS A 226 11.84 -5.64 15.34
CA HIS A 226 13.26 -5.52 14.99
C HIS A 226 13.68 -4.11 14.52
N VAL A 227 12.73 -3.16 14.48
CA VAL A 227 12.99 -1.76 14.14
C VAL A 227 12.51 -0.81 15.23
N GLY A 228 13.14 0.35 15.34
CA GLY A 228 12.73 1.45 16.19
C GLY A 228 11.76 2.37 15.45
N LEU A 229 10.70 2.82 16.15
CA LEU A 229 9.76 3.82 15.66
C LEU A 229 10.14 5.21 16.20
N ILE A 230 10.12 6.20 15.32
CA ILE A 230 10.38 7.59 15.67
C ILE A 230 9.06 8.31 15.97
N CYS A 231 9.00 8.95 17.14
CA CYS A 231 8.01 9.95 17.49
C CYS A 231 8.25 11.22 16.65
N VAL A 232 7.24 11.77 15.99
CA VAL A 232 7.40 12.92 15.10
C VAL A 232 6.77 14.17 15.70
N ALA A 233 7.56 15.26 15.80
CA ALA A 233 7.08 16.59 16.15
C ALA A 233 6.88 17.45 14.89
N THR A 234 5.95 18.39 14.93
CA THR A 234 5.70 19.32 13.81
C THR A 234 6.83 20.34 13.61
N GLU A 235 7.54 20.68 14.70
CA GLU A 235 8.65 21.64 14.73
C GLU A 235 9.71 21.25 15.75
N ASN A 236 10.88 21.86 15.66
CA ASN A 236 11.97 21.62 16.58
C ASN A 236 11.60 22.03 18.01
N GLY A 237 11.76 21.13 18.98
CA GLY A 237 11.43 21.37 20.38
C GLY A 237 9.95 21.30 20.71
N GLY A 238 9.10 20.99 19.75
CA GLY A 238 7.67 20.75 19.96
C GLY A 238 7.39 19.35 20.50
N ASP A 239 6.18 19.15 21.01
CA ASP A 239 5.70 17.84 21.45
C ASP A 239 5.64 16.87 20.25
N CYS A 240 6.21 15.70 20.43
CA CYS A 240 6.17 14.68 19.40
C CYS A 240 5.01 13.70 19.60
N VAL A 241 4.45 13.21 18.49
CA VAL A 241 3.38 12.21 18.47
C VAL A 241 3.95 10.88 17.95
N SER A 242 3.71 9.80 18.69
CA SER A 242 4.09 8.45 18.23
C SER A 242 3.12 7.94 17.17
N PRO A 243 3.62 7.26 16.12
CA PRO A 243 2.76 6.65 15.13
C PRO A 243 1.95 5.51 15.76
N SER A 244 0.64 5.56 15.59
CA SER A 244 -0.28 4.50 16.04
C SER A 244 -1.55 4.51 15.19
N VAL A 245 -2.37 3.46 15.29
CA VAL A 245 -3.70 3.43 14.67
C VAL A 245 -4.57 4.59 15.17
N ALA A 246 -4.52 4.87 16.48
CA ALA A 246 -5.28 5.97 17.07
C ALA A 246 -4.86 7.33 16.51
N THR A 247 -3.54 7.61 16.50
CA THR A 247 -3.01 8.90 16.02
C THR A 247 -3.07 9.05 14.50
N ALA A 248 -3.22 7.95 13.75
CA ALA A 248 -3.57 7.97 12.33
C ALA A 248 -5.06 8.31 12.14
N SER A 249 -5.94 7.76 13.00
CA SER A 249 -7.38 7.96 12.92
C SER A 249 -7.81 9.40 13.22
N ASP A 250 -7.31 9.98 14.31
CA ASP A 250 -7.60 11.36 14.72
C ASP A 250 -6.73 12.41 14.03
N ARG A 251 -5.75 11.96 13.20
CA ARG A 251 -4.80 12.79 12.46
C ARG A 251 -3.88 13.66 13.33
N SER A 252 -3.69 13.29 14.58
CA SER A 252 -2.73 13.95 15.47
C SER A 252 -1.28 13.61 15.09
N TYR A 253 -1.02 12.46 14.45
CA TYR A 253 0.29 12.14 13.91
C TYR A 253 0.61 13.01 12.68
N PRO A 254 1.73 13.78 12.67
CA PRO A 254 1.97 14.83 11.67
C PRO A 254 2.00 14.35 10.22
N ILE A 255 2.34 13.09 9.97
CA ILE A 255 2.37 12.48 8.64
C ILE A 255 1.38 11.31 8.52
N ALA A 256 0.20 11.47 9.15
CA ALA A 256 -0.96 10.62 8.89
C ALA A 256 -1.60 10.94 7.54
N ARG A 257 -2.12 9.92 6.86
CA ARG A 257 -2.67 10.07 5.50
C ARG A 257 -3.87 9.16 5.26
N PRO A 258 -4.80 9.56 4.38
CA PRO A 258 -5.82 8.66 3.87
C PRO A 258 -5.22 7.63 2.89
N LEU A 259 -5.87 6.48 2.85
CA LEU A 259 -5.63 5.41 1.88
C LEU A 259 -6.83 5.34 0.93
N PHE A 260 -6.56 5.17 -0.35
CA PHE A 260 -7.55 5.29 -1.40
C PHE A 260 -7.67 4.04 -2.25
N MET A 261 -8.90 3.79 -2.71
CA MET A 261 -9.19 3.00 -3.89
C MET A 261 -9.86 3.91 -4.92
N TYR A 262 -9.39 3.88 -6.15
CA TYR A 262 -9.98 4.61 -7.28
C TYR A 262 -10.67 3.64 -8.21
N THR A 263 -11.87 4.02 -8.68
CA THR A 263 -12.63 3.29 -9.70
C THR A 263 -12.87 4.19 -10.91
N SER A 264 -13.08 3.61 -12.10
CA SER A 264 -13.47 4.34 -13.29
C SER A 264 -15.00 4.52 -13.32
N GLY A 265 -15.47 5.65 -12.81
CA GLY A 265 -16.90 5.91 -12.58
C GLY A 265 -17.39 5.35 -11.24
N THR A 266 -18.66 5.63 -10.93
CA THR A 266 -19.34 5.07 -9.74
C THR A 266 -19.37 3.55 -9.83
N PRO A 267 -18.90 2.82 -8.80
CA PRO A 267 -18.91 1.37 -8.80
C PRO A 267 -20.29 0.78 -9.04
N GLN A 268 -20.38 -0.25 -9.88
CA GLN A 268 -21.60 -0.97 -10.19
C GLN A 268 -21.36 -2.48 -10.05
N GLY A 269 -22.41 -3.28 -9.96
CA GLY A 269 -22.35 -4.73 -9.93
C GLY A 269 -21.41 -5.28 -8.86
N GLU A 270 -20.51 -6.17 -9.25
CA GLU A 270 -19.60 -6.87 -8.34
C GLU A 270 -18.54 -5.95 -7.73
N ILE A 271 -18.09 -4.93 -8.48
CA ILE A 271 -17.15 -3.93 -7.96
C ILE A 271 -17.82 -3.14 -6.83
N LYS A 272 -19.09 -2.76 -7.00
CA LYS A 272 -19.85 -2.08 -5.94
C LYS A 272 -19.99 -2.97 -4.71
N GLY A 273 -20.37 -4.22 -4.90
CA GLY A 273 -20.52 -5.19 -3.81
C GLY A 273 -19.22 -5.36 -3.00
N TYR A 274 -18.09 -5.46 -3.68
CA TYR A 274 -16.78 -5.55 -3.05
C TYR A 274 -16.40 -4.28 -2.30
N MET A 275 -16.59 -3.09 -2.90
CA MET A 275 -16.30 -1.81 -2.25
C MET A 275 -17.20 -1.56 -1.04
N ASP A 276 -18.50 -1.85 -1.13
CA ASP A 276 -19.43 -1.72 -0.01
C ASP A 276 -19.04 -2.65 1.15
N TRP A 277 -18.61 -3.89 0.84
CA TRP A 277 -18.16 -4.83 1.85
C TRP A 277 -16.83 -4.38 2.51
N ILE A 278 -15.85 -3.86 1.75
CA ILE A 278 -14.64 -3.27 2.31
C ILE A 278 -14.96 -2.17 3.33
N LEU A 279 -15.97 -1.35 3.04
CA LEU A 279 -16.41 -0.25 3.90
C LEU A 279 -17.37 -0.68 5.03
N SER A 280 -17.83 -1.93 5.04
CA SER A 280 -18.60 -2.51 6.14
C SER A 280 -17.73 -2.78 7.38
N ASP A 281 -18.36 -3.12 8.51
CA ASP A 281 -17.61 -3.50 9.72
C ASP A 281 -16.67 -4.67 9.45
N ALA A 282 -17.12 -5.69 8.72
CA ALA A 282 -16.29 -6.86 8.39
C ALA A 282 -15.00 -6.47 7.64
N GLY A 283 -15.13 -5.67 6.59
CA GLY A 283 -13.97 -5.21 5.81
C GLY A 283 -13.06 -4.27 6.61
N GLN A 284 -13.64 -3.38 7.39
CA GLN A 284 -12.90 -2.42 8.22
C GLN A 284 -12.24 -3.08 9.44
N CYS A 285 -12.80 -4.16 9.99
CA CYS A 285 -12.14 -4.96 11.01
C CYS A 285 -10.90 -5.69 10.48
N ILE A 286 -10.94 -6.18 9.24
CA ILE A 286 -9.75 -6.71 8.57
C ILE A 286 -8.68 -5.61 8.44
N LEU A 287 -9.08 -4.40 8.03
CA LEU A 287 -8.17 -3.26 7.94
C LEU A 287 -7.51 -2.95 9.29
N LEU A 288 -8.30 -2.86 10.35
CA LEU A 288 -7.83 -2.62 11.72
C LEU A 288 -6.85 -3.72 12.16
N GLY A 289 -7.19 -4.98 11.93
CA GLY A 289 -6.32 -6.13 12.24
C GLY A 289 -5.00 -6.16 11.46
N LYS A 290 -4.91 -5.41 10.35
CA LYS A 290 -3.67 -5.19 9.60
C LYS A 290 -2.91 -3.94 10.02
N GLY A 291 -3.33 -3.23 11.08
CA GLY A 291 -2.61 -2.08 11.63
C GLY A 291 -2.92 -0.74 10.98
N TYR A 292 -4.02 -0.63 10.24
CA TYR A 292 -4.51 0.62 9.67
C TYR A 292 -5.70 1.15 10.47
N ALA A 293 -5.93 2.46 10.42
CA ALA A 293 -7.08 3.08 11.06
C ALA A 293 -8.31 3.02 10.15
N PRO A 294 -9.45 2.50 10.65
CA PRO A 294 -10.71 2.48 9.91
C PRO A 294 -11.23 3.87 9.58
N VAL A 295 -12.07 3.98 8.54
CA VAL A 295 -12.72 5.25 8.15
C VAL A 295 -13.76 5.74 9.16
N ARG A 296 -14.19 4.88 10.06
CA ARG A 296 -15.13 5.14 11.17
C ARG A 296 -14.90 4.16 12.30
N ALA A 297 -15.49 4.42 13.45
CA ALA A 297 -15.51 3.43 14.53
C ALA A 297 -16.19 2.13 14.05
N VAL A 298 -15.59 0.99 14.40
CA VAL A 298 -16.07 -0.35 14.05
C VAL A 298 -16.19 -1.23 15.28
N ASN A 299 -17.11 -2.19 15.22
CA ASN A 299 -17.26 -3.23 16.23
C ASN A 299 -16.71 -4.54 15.65
N CYS A 300 -15.55 -4.97 16.15
CA CYS A 300 -14.83 -6.16 15.69
C CYS A 300 -14.97 -7.26 16.76
N ASN A 301 -16.16 -7.85 16.85
CA ASN A 301 -16.44 -8.99 17.74
C ASN A 301 -16.04 -10.31 17.09
#